data_714c152dde84be294a3faf64e3e5a723
#
_entry.id   714c152dde84be294a3faf64e3e5a723
#
_cell.length_a   1.000
_cell.length_b   1.000
_cell.length_c   1.000
_cell.angle_alpha   90.00
_cell.angle_beta   90.00
_cell.angle_gamma   90.00
#
_symmetry.space_group_name_H-M   'P 1'
#
loop_
_entity.id
_entity.type
_entity.pdbx_description
1 polymer ?
#
loop_
_entity_poly.entity_id
_entity_poly.type
_entity_poly.pdbx_seq_one_letter_code
_entity_poly.pdbx_strand_id
1 'polypeptide(L)'
;QDLPIDKIYTSALRRTHQSVKGFIEKSLPWEQHAGLNEISWGNKEGKSPNTEDDLYYKNLTKTWREGNVHVQSEEGESPVEVLERQKPVVEIILSRPEEKAILIAMHGRAMRVLLTHLFNAPLHHMDNYAHQNLCLYHLQYDYTAQEFRLIKGNCVIHLGDLPESM
;
A
#
# COMPACT_ATOMS: atom_id res chain seq x y z
N GLN A 1 -2.57 -22.69 -0.60
CA GLN A 1 -1.86 -22.93 -1.88
C GLN A 1 -0.65 -22.03 -1.84
N ASP A 2 0.55 -22.61 -1.75
CA ASP A 2 1.80 -21.87 -1.72
C ASP A 2 2.02 -21.28 -3.11
N LEU A 3 1.86 -19.97 -3.25
CA LEU A 3 2.25 -19.26 -4.46
C LEU A 3 3.78 -19.11 -4.42
N PRO A 4 4.51 -19.61 -5.42
CA PRO A 4 5.94 -19.37 -5.49
C PRO A 4 6.18 -17.88 -5.73
N ILE A 5 6.83 -17.21 -4.78
CA ILE A 5 7.20 -15.80 -4.92
C ILE A 5 8.53 -15.72 -5.65
N ASP A 6 8.61 -14.97 -6.74
CA ASP A 6 9.83 -14.76 -7.52
C ASP A 6 10.61 -13.54 -7.04
N LYS A 7 9.91 -12.53 -6.54
CA LYS A 7 10.50 -11.23 -6.17
C LYS A 7 9.73 -10.56 -5.05
N ILE A 8 10.43 -9.81 -4.23
CA ILE A 8 9.85 -8.98 -3.16
C ILE A 8 10.20 -7.52 -3.42
N TYR A 9 9.19 -6.66 -3.30
CA TYR A 9 9.33 -5.21 -3.28
C TYR A 9 8.88 -4.69 -1.93
N THR A 10 9.65 -3.79 -1.33
CA THR A 10 9.29 -3.17 -0.05
C THR A 10 9.36 -1.66 -0.14
N SER A 11 8.64 -0.97 0.74
CA SER A 11 8.93 0.43 1.00
C SER A 11 10.33 0.59 1.64
N ALA A 12 10.81 1.82 1.73
CA ALA A 12 12.06 2.11 2.42
C ALA A 12 11.92 2.13 3.96
N LEU A 13 10.71 1.96 4.49
CA LEU A 13 10.46 1.98 5.92
C LEU A 13 10.74 0.60 6.55
N ARG A 14 11.50 0.59 7.65
CA ARG A 14 11.97 -0.62 8.33
C ARG A 14 10.88 -1.66 8.60
N ARG A 15 9.66 -1.25 8.93
CA ARG A 15 8.55 -2.15 9.27
C ARG A 15 8.13 -3.06 8.12
N THR A 16 8.22 -2.61 6.86
CA THR A 16 7.90 -3.47 5.70
C THR A 16 8.97 -4.55 5.50
N HIS A 17 10.25 -4.20 5.64
CA HIS A 17 11.33 -5.17 5.62
C HIS A 17 11.16 -6.22 6.73
N GLN A 18 10.81 -5.79 7.94
CA GLN A 18 10.54 -6.71 9.06
C GLN A 18 9.39 -7.67 8.77
N SER A 19 8.31 -7.21 8.11
CA SER A 19 7.16 -8.03 7.76
C SER A 19 7.49 -9.16 6.77
N VAL A 20 8.46 -8.94 5.87
CA VAL A 20 8.86 -9.93 4.85
C VAL A 20 10.20 -10.59 5.14
N LYS A 21 10.78 -10.37 6.33
CA LYS A 21 12.09 -10.87 6.72
C LYS A 21 12.26 -12.37 6.47
N GLY A 22 11.26 -13.18 6.83
CA GLY A 22 11.31 -14.63 6.63
C GLY A 22 11.40 -15.07 5.17
N PHE A 23 10.95 -14.27 4.22
CA PHE A 23 11.12 -14.52 2.79
C PHE A 23 12.52 -14.11 2.33
N ILE A 24 13.03 -12.97 2.80
CA ILE A 24 14.37 -12.47 2.47
C ILE A 24 15.45 -13.45 2.99
N GLU A 25 15.28 -13.98 4.19
CA GLU A 25 16.19 -14.98 4.78
C GLU A 25 16.22 -16.30 4.00
N LYS A 26 15.19 -16.58 3.20
CA LYS A 26 15.17 -17.70 2.24
C LYS A 26 15.84 -17.38 0.91
N SER A 27 16.61 -16.28 0.84
CA SER A 27 17.35 -15.82 -0.34
C SER A 27 16.45 -15.43 -1.53
N LEU A 28 15.20 -15.04 -1.29
CA LEU A 28 14.37 -14.47 -2.34
C LEU A 28 14.89 -13.07 -2.74
N PRO A 29 14.99 -12.78 -4.03
CA PRO A 29 15.40 -11.46 -4.50
C PRO A 29 14.45 -10.38 -3.97
N TRP A 30 14.99 -9.27 -3.49
CA TRP A 30 14.18 -8.16 -3.02
C TRP A 30 14.76 -6.80 -3.39
N GLU A 31 13.89 -5.82 -3.54
CA GLU A 31 14.23 -4.43 -3.82
C GLU A 31 13.43 -3.50 -2.92
N GLN A 32 14.04 -2.38 -2.58
CA GLN A 32 13.46 -1.36 -1.72
C GLN A 32 13.21 -0.08 -2.52
N HIS A 33 11.98 0.44 -2.45
CA HIS A 33 11.57 1.64 -3.16
C HIS A 33 10.90 2.64 -2.24
N ALA A 34 11.45 3.85 -2.13
CA ALA A 34 10.85 4.93 -1.35
C ALA A 34 9.47 5.35 -1.89
N GLY A 35 9.23 5.13 -3.20
CA GLY A 35 7.91 5.34 -3.80
C GLY A 35 6.78 4.52 -3.16
N LEU A 36 7.09 3.42 -2.45
CA LEU A 36 6.13 2.59 -1.73
C LEU A 36 5.96 2.99 -0.25
N ASN A 37 6.63 4.05 0.22
CA ASN A 37 6.48 4.52 1.60
C ASN A 37 5.03 4.89 1.93
N GLU A 38 4.70 4.86 3.23
CA GLU A 38 3.43 5.40 3.71
C GLU A 38 3.34 6.90 3.38
N ILE A 39 2.12 7.40 3.24
CA ILE A 39 1.88 8.83 3.16
C ILE A 39 2.54 9.53 4.36
N SER A 40 3.27 10.60 4.12
CA SER A 40 3.79 11.40 5.23
C SER A 40 2.66 12.22 5.86
N TRP A 41 2.52 12.06 7.17
CA TRP A 41 1.58 12.85 7.98
C TRP A 41 2.24 14.13 8.51
N GLY A 42 3.50 14.38 8.14
CA GLY A 42 4.25 15.57 8.53
C GLY A 42 4.35 15.72 10.04
N ASN A 43 3.95 16.86 10.55
CA ASN A 43 3.99 17.19 11.99
C ASN A 43 3.16 16.25 12.89
N LYS A 44 2.31 15.40 12.31
CA LYS A 44 1.47 14.46 13.05
C LYS A 44 2.10 13.08 13.22
N GLU A 45 3.24 12.82 12.57
CA GLU A 45 3.92 11.52 12.69
C GLU A 45 4.50 11.30 14.10
N GLY A 46 4.39 10.04 14.57
CA GLY A 46 5.02 9.59 15.82
C GLY A 46 4.42 10.17 17.10
N LYS A 47 3.34 10.92 17.02
CA LYS A 47 2.63 11.44 18.19
C LYS A 47 1.69 10.38 18.76
N SER A 48 1.53 10.41 20.09
CA SER A 48 0.51 9.61 20.74
C SER A 48 -0.89 10.07 20.28
N PRO A 49 -1.82 9.14 20.00
CA PRO A 49 -3.17 9.50 19.62
C PRO A 49 -3.81 10.42 20.66
N ASN A 50 -4.45 11.48 20.21
CA ASN A 50 -5.26 12.36 21.02
C ASN A 50 -6.52 12.79 20.24
N THR A 51 -7.51 13.31 20.93
CA THR A 51 -8.81 13.67 20.34
C THR A 51 -8.69 14.71 19.24
N GLU A 52 -7.75 15.65 19.36
CA GLU A 52 -7.54 16.71 18.36
C GLU A 52 -6.92 16.14 17.08
N ASP A 53 -5.89 15.29 17.19
CA ASP A 53 -5.26 14.64 16.04
C ASP A 53 -6.22 13.67 15.36
N ASP A 54 -7.09 12.97 16.09
CA ASP A 54 -8.15 12.12 15.54
C ASP A 54 -9.15 12.94 14.73
N LEU A 55 -9.56 14.11 15.23
CA LEU A 55 -10.46 15.00 14.53
C LEU A 55 -9.81 15.59 13.27
N TYR A 56 -8.55 15.99 13.36
CA TYR A 56 -7.77 16.45 12.22
C TYR A 56 -7.70 15.38 11.12
N TYR A 57 -7.35 14.14 11.48
CA TYR A 57 -7.28 13.02 10.56
C TYR A 57 -8.65 12.75 9.88
N LYS A 58 -9.73 12.74 10.66
CA LYS A 58 -11.11 12.54 10.13
C LYS A 58 -11.49 13.62 9.15
N ASN A 59 -11.18 14.87 9.46
CA ASN A 59 -11.47 16.02 8.59
C ASN A 59 -10.65 15.96 7.30
N LEU A 60 -9.35 15.67 7.38
CA LEU A 60 -8.48 15.57 6.22
C LEU A 60 -8.92 14.42 5.29
N THR A 61 -9.20 13.24 5.84
CA THR A 61 -9.68 12.11 5.04
C THR A 61 -11.07 12.34 4.45
N LYS A 62 -11.95 13.09 5.14
CA LYS A 62 -13.22 13.54 4.59
C LYS A 62 -13.00 14.46 3.39
N THR A 63 -12.11 15.44 3.50
CA THR A 63 -11.74 16.35 2.42
C THR A 63 -11.28 15.58 1.17
N TRP A 64 -10.47 14.53 1.34
CA TRP A 64 -10.05 13.67 0.24
C TRP A 64 -11.21 12.90 -0.41
N ARG A 65 -12.14 12.36 0.41
CA ARG A 65 -13.35 11.67 -0.11
C ARG A 65 -14.27 12.58 -0.89
N GLU A 66 -14.29 13.88 -0.55
CA GLU A 66 -15.05 14.90 -1.26
C GLU A 66 -14.39 15.36 -2.58
N GLY A 67 -13.24 14.77 -2.95
CA GLY A 67 -12.55 15.03 -4.20
C GLY A 67 -11.33 15.94 -4.09
N ASN A 68 -11.07 16.55 -2.94
CA ASN A 68 -9.93 17.47 -2.73
C ASN A 68 -8.63 16.71 -2.40
N VAL A 69 -8.21 15.80 -3.29
CA VAL A 69 -7.08 14.88 -3.09
C VAL A 69 -5.70 15.53 -3.17
N HIS A 70 -5.63 16.82 -3.48
CA HIS A 70 -4.40 17.63 -3.47
C HIS A 70 -4.10 18.25 -2.10
N VAL A 71 -5.04 18.17 -1.15
CA VAL A 71 -4.83 18.73 0.19
C VAL A 71 -3.84 17.86 0.95
N GLN A 72 -2.75 18.47 1.40
CA GLN A 72 -1.70 17.83 2.21
C GLN A 72 -2.06 17.84 3.69
N SER A 73 -1.52 16.89 4.45
CA SER A 73 -1.36 17.11 5.88
C SER A 73 -0.28 18.17 6.12
N GLU A 74 -0.30 18.81 7.29
CA GLU A 74 0.64 19.87 7.61
C GLU A 74 2.10 19.34 7.58
N GLU A 75 2.94 19.91 6.71
CA GLU A 75 4.29 19.44 6.39
C GLU A 75 4.36 17.97 5.89
N GLY A 76 3.26 17.41 5.44
CA GLY A 76 3.17 16.04 4.93
C GLY A 76 2.85 15.97 3.44
N GLU A 77 2.28 14.86 3.03
CA GLU A 77 1.91 14.58 1.64
C GLU A 77 0.40 14.60 1.42
N SER A 78 0.00 14.89 0.19
CA SER A 78 -1.34 14.64 -0.35
C SER A 78 -1.42 13.24 -1.03
N PRO A 79 -2.62 12.67 -1.19
CA PRO A 79 -2.81 11.46 -1.99
C PRO A 79 -2.25 11.54 -3.41
N VAL A 80 -2.31 12.71 -4.04
CA VAL A 80 -1.75 12.91 -5.39
C VAL A 80 -0.23 12.78 -5.40
N GLU A 81 0.47 13.36 -4.43
CA GLU A 81 1.93 13.23 -4.33
C GLU A 81 2.35 11.79 -4.06
N VAL A 82 1.60 11.06 -3.23
CA VAL A 82 1.82 9.62 -3.03
C VAL A 82 1.65 8.86 -4.35
N LEU A 83 0.60 9.15 -5.11
CA LEU A 83 0.37 8.53 -6.42
C LEU A 83 1.53 8.81 -7.38
N GLU A 84 1.97 10.07 -7.49
CA GLU A 84 3.04 10.45 -8.41
C GLU A 84 4.36 9.71 -8.13
N ARG A 85 4.70 9.49 -6.86
CA ARG A 85 5.91 8.72 -6.51
C ARG A 85 5.75 7.21 -6.63
N GLN A 86 4.52 6.69 -6.66
CA GLN A 86 4.23 5.26 -6.87
C GLN A 86 4.30 4.87 -8.35
N LYS A 87 3.89 5.74 -9.28
CA LYS A 87 3.85 5.46 -10.72
C LYS A 87 5.18 4.88 -11.27
N PRO A 88 6.35 5.51 -11.02
CA PRO A 88 7.62 4.95 -11.50
C PRO A 88 7.91 3.55 -10.96
N VAL A 89 7.50 3.25 -9.73
CA VAL A 89 7.69 1.91 -9.14
C VAL A 89 6.81 0.88 -9.84
N VAL A 90 5.57 1.22 -10.15
CA VAL A 90 4.66 0.36 -10.93
C VAL A 90 5.24 0.10 -12.33
N GLU A 91 5.78 1.13 -12.99
CA GLU A 91 6.42 1.00 -14.30
C GLU A 91 7.62 0.03 -14.24
N ILE A 92 8.48 0.14 -13.21
CA ILE A 92 9.59 -0.78 -12.99
C ILE A 92 9.08 -2.22 -12.85
N ILE A 93 8.07 -2.45 -12.01
CA ILE A 93 7.49 -3.78 -11.77
C ILE A 93 6.92 -4.35 -13.07
N LEU A 94 6.11 -3.59 -13.79
CA LEU A 94 5.48 -4.04 -15.03
C LEU A 94 6.45 -4.21 -16.20
N SER A 95 7.63 -3.60 -16.14
CA SER A 95 8.71 -3.80 -17.14
C SER A 95 9.42 -5.14 -17.02
N ARG A 96 9.09 -5.95 -16.02
CA ARG A 96 9.75 -7.23 -15.68
C ARG A 96 8.78 -8.40 -15.74
N PRO A 97 8.26 -8.76 -16.91
CA PRO A 97 7.25 -9.83 -17.05
C PRO A 97 7.75 -11.23 -16.66
N GLU A 98 9.07 -11.42 -16.52
CA GLU A 98 9.69 -12.62 -16.00
C GLU A 98 9.44 -12.85 -14.51
N GLU A 99 9.22 -11.79 -13.73
CA GLU A 99 8.85 -11.84 -12.31
C GLU A 99 7.35 -12.11 -12.19
N LYS A 100 6.95 -13.39 -12.32
CA LYS A 100 5.53 -13.79 -12.46
C LYS A 100 4.71 -13.67 -11.18
N ALA A 101 5.35 -13.88 -10.02
CA ALA A 101 4.70 -13.78 -8.72
C ALA A 101 5.53 -12.89 -7.79
N ILE A 102 5.06 -11.70 -7.56
CA ILE A 102 5.73 -10.71 -6.73
C ILE A 102 4.97 -10.45 -5.44
N LEU A 103 5.70 -10.16 -4.38
CA LEU A 103 5.15 -9.71 -3.09
C LEU A 103 5.55 -8.26 -2.87
N ILE A 104 4.55 -7.38 -2.70
CA ILE A 104 4.78 -5.96 -2.38
C ILE A 104 4.40 -5.73 -0.92
N ALA A 105 5.36 -5.37 -0.08
CA ALA A 105 5.11 -4.99 1.30
C ALA A 105 5.12 -3.46 1.43
N MET A 106 3.97 -2.90 1.76
CA MET A 106 3.78 -1.46 1.87
C MET A 106 2.83 -1.09 3.02
N HIS A 107 2.07 -0.02 2.93
CA HIS A 107 1.36 0.58 4.05
C HIS A 107 -0.09 0.86 3.71
N GLY A 108 -0.92 1.04 4.72
CA GLY A 108 -2.37 1.09 4.56
C GLY A 108 -2.88 2.21 3.65
N ARG A 109 -2.48 3.44 3.87
CA ARG A 109 -2.95 4.57 3.03
C ARG A 109 -2.30 4.53 1.65
N ALA A 110 -0.99 4.31 1.59
CA ALA A 110 -0.28 4.19 0.33
C ALA A 110 -0.80 3.04 -0.55
N MET A 111 -1.19 1.89 0.06
CA MET A 111 -1.81 0.78 -0.66
C MET A 111 -3.17 1.16 -1.27
N ARG A 112 -4.01 1.91 -0.53
CA ARG A 112 -5.30 2.38 -1.04
C ARG A 112 -5.14 3.30 -2.24
N VAL A 113 -4.16 4.21 -2.20
CA VAL A 113 -3.79 5.06 -3.35
C VAL A 113 -3.35 4.20 -4.52
N LEU A 114 -2.45 3.24 -4.29
CA LEU A 114 -1.95 2.34 -5.33
C LEU A 114 -3.09 1.53 -5.97
N LEU A 115 -3.94 0.88 -5.18
CA LEU A 115 -5.06 0.08 -5.69
C LEU A 115 -6.01 0.92 -6.54
N THR A 116 -6.31 2.15 -6.09
CA THR A 116 -7.15 3.07 -6.85
C THR A 116 -6.56 3.35 -8.23
N HIS A 117 -5.25 3.57 -8.30
CA HIS A 117 -4.53 3.77 -9.57
C HIS A 117 -4.55 2.52 -10.46
N LEU A 118 -4.22 1.34 -9.90
CA LEU A 118 -4.14 0.09 -10.66
C LEU A 118 -5.49 -0.31 -11.26
N PHE A 119 -6.60 0.08 -10.63
CA PHE A 119 -7.95 -0.17 -11.14
C PHE A 119 -8.55 1.02 -11.92
N ASN A 120 -7.75 2.02 -12.26
CA ASN A 120 -8.20 3.22 -13.00
C ASN A 120 -9.41 3.92 -12.36
N ALA A 121 -9.51 3.87 -11.04
CA ALA A 121 -10.57 4.52 -10.29
C ALA A 121 -10.18 5.97 -9.90
N PRO A 122 -11.15 6.86 -9.71
CA PRO A 122 -10.88 8.20 -9.18
C PRO A 122 -10.22 8.14 -7.81
N LEU A 123 -9.17 8.95 -7.58
CA LEU A 123 -8.34 8.86 -6.38
C LEU A 123 -9.12 9.08 -5.07
N HIS A 124 -10.20 9.88 -5.09
CA HIS A 124 -11.07 10.09 -3.94
C HIS A 124 -11.87 8.83 -3.52
N HIS A 125 -11.86 7.76 -4.35
CA HIS A 125 -12.43 6.46 -4.02
C HIS A 125 -11.46 5.51 -3.28
N MET A 126 -10.27 5.97 -2.91
CA MET A 126 -9.25 5.12 -2.27
C MET A 126 -9.76 4.46 -0.97
N ASP A 127 -10.70 5.06 -0.25
CA ASP A 127 -11.28 4.49 0.97
C ASP A 127 -12.26 3.32 0.70
N ASN A 128 -12.61 3.04 -0.56
CA ASN A 128 -13.37 1.85 -0.94
C ASN A 128 -12.56 0.57 -0.76
N TYR A 129 -11.23 0.67 -0.72
CA TYR A 129 -10.35 -0.46 -0.42
C TYR A 129 -10.18 -0.59 1.09
N ALA A 130 -10.84 -1.58 1.69
CA ALA A 130 -10.71 -1.87 3.11
C ALA A 130 -9.26 -2.23 3.48
N HIS A 131 -8.87 -1.95 4.72
CA HIS A 131 -7.53 -2.27 5.20
C HIS A 131 -7.61 -2.78 6.65
N GLN A 132 -7.01 -3.94 6.87
CA GLN A 132 -6.66 -4.47 8.19
C GLN A 132 -5.14 -4.62 8.26
N ASN A 133 -4.59 -4.60 9.45
CA ASN A 133 -3.15 -4.79 9.60
C ASN A 133 -2.71 -6.13 9.02
N LEU A 134 -1.62 -6.13 8.24
CA LEU A 134 -1.11 -7.29 7.51
C LEU A 134 -2.10 -7.93 6.53
N CYS A 135 -3.12 -7.23 6.06
CA CYS A 135 -4.03 -7.77 5.05
C CYS A 135 -3.31 -7.99 3.71
N LEU A 136 -3.79 -8.97 2.96
CA LEU A 136 -3.32 -9.30 1.62
C LEU A 136 -4.35 -8.88 0.57
N TYR A 137 -3.88 -8.17 -0.45
CA TYR A 137 -4.56 -7.98 -1.71
C TYR A 137 -3.86 -8.81 -2.78
N HIS A 138 -4.57 -9.78 -3.35
CA HIS A 138 -4.07 -10.60 -4.45
C HIS A 138 -4.62 -10.07 -5.77
N LEU A 139 -3.74 -9.60 -6.63
CA LEU A 139 -4.06 -9.06 -7.94
C LEU A 139 -3.43 -9.93 -9.02
N GLN A 140 -4.03 -9.93 -10.19
CA GLN A 140 -3.46 -10.47 -11.40
C GLN A 140 -3.39 -9.38 -12.46
N TYR A 141 -2.25 -9.25 -13.13
CA TYR A 141 -2.09 -8.35 -14.26
C TYR A 141 -2.12 -9.13 -15.57
N ASP A 142 -2.93 -8.66 -16.51
CA ASP A 142 -2.99 -9.18 -17.88
C ASP A 142 -2.18 -8.25 -18.79
N TYR A 143 -1.02 -8.72 -19.25
CA TYR A 143 -0.14 -7.93 -20.13
C TYR A 143 -0.74 -7.65 -21.51
N THR A 144 -1.66 -8.50 -21.98
CA THR A 144 -2.33 -8.31 -23.28
C THR A 144 -3.42 -7.24 -23.18
N ALA A 145 -4.26 -7.35 -22.15
CA ALA A 145 -5.31 -6.37 -21.89
C ALA A 145 -4.79 -5.09 -21.20
N GLN A 146 -3.59 -5.13 -20.61
CA GLN A 146 -3.00 -4.09 -19.77
C GLN A 146 -3.90 -3.70 -18.58
N GLU A 147 -4.50 -4.69 -17.94
CA GLU A 147 -5.46 -4.50 -16.86
C GLU A 147 -5.14 -5.35 -15.64
N PHE A 148 -5.44 -4.81 -14.46
CA PHE A 148 -5.40 -5.55 -13.20
C PHE A 148 -6.77 -6.13 -12.88
N ARG A 149 -6.77 -7.36 -12.33
CA ARG A 149 -7.95 -8.03 -11.78
C ARG A 149 -7.74 -8.30 -10.30
N LEU A 150 -8.73 -7.98 -9.50
CA LEU A 150 -8.75 -8.34 -8.09
C LEU A 150 -9.17 -9.81 -7.94
N ILE A 151 -8.26 -10.64 -7.43
CA ILE A 151 -8.54 -12.04 -7.12
C ILE A 151 -9.04 -12.17 -5.68
N LYS A 152 -8.42 -11.44 -4.75
CA LYS A 152 -8.80 -11.44 -3.33
C LYS A 152 -8.41 -10.12 -2.68
N GLY A 153 -9.32 -9.52 -1.91
CA GLY A 153 -9.09 -8.24 -1.22
C GLY A 153 -9.17 -8.38 0.29
N ASN A 154 -8.39 -7.56 0.98
CA ASN A 154 -8.38 -7.43 2.45
C ASN A 154 -8.36 -8.78 3.20
N CYS A 155 -7.60 -9.76 2.69
CA CYS A 155 -7.56 -11.11 3.23
C CYS A 155 -6.57 -11.20 4.38
N VAL A 156 -7.00 -11.78 5.50
CA VAL A 156 -6.17 -12.04 6.69
C VAL A 156 -6.09 -13.53 7.06
N ILE A 157 -6.61 -14.42 6.21
CA ILE A 157 -6.65 -15.89 6.48
C ILE A 157 -5.26 -16.46 6.75
N HIS A 158 -4.22 -15.90 6.12
CA HIS A 158 -2.83 -16.34 6.30
C HIS A 158 -2.27 -16.04 7.71
N LEU A 159 -2.94 -15.22 8.50
CA LEU A 159 -2.54 -14.89 9.86
C LEU A 159 -3.01 -15.96 10.88
N GLY A 160 -3.90 -16.87 10.46
CA GLY A 160 -4.51 -17.84 11.36
C GLY A 160 -5.41 -17.18 12.41
N ASP A 161 -5.71 -17.91 13.46
CA ASP A 161 -6.40 -17.36 14.63
C ASP A 161 -5.43 -16.53 15.47
N LEU A 162 -5.22 -15.29 15.09
CA LEU A 162 -4.54 -14.35 15.98
C LEU A 162 -5.43 -14.10 17.19
N PRO A 163 -4.89 -14.15 18.43
CA PRO A 163 -5.66 -13.74 19.58
C PRO A 163 -6.17 -12.32 19.35
N GLU A 164 -7.46 -12.11 19.61
CA GLU A 164 -8.06 -10.77 19.57
C GLU A 164 -7.16 -9.86 20.41
N SER A 165 -6.67 -8.80 19.79
CA SER A 165 -5.85 -7.80 20.48
C SER A 165 -6.68 -7.21 21.60
N MET A 166 -6.28 -7.54 22.85
CA MET A 166 -6.78 -6.84 24.02
C MET A 166 -6.47 -5.35 23.97
#